data_da61f65a4991e672038d891398266a83
#
_entry.id   da61f65a4991e672038d891398266a83
#
_cell.length_a   1.000
_cell.length_b   1.000
_cell.length_c   1.000
_cell.angle_alpha   90.00
_cell.angle_beta   90.00
_cell.angle_gamma   90.00
#
_symmetry.space_group_name_H-M   'P 1'
#
loop_
_entity.id
_entity.type
_entity.pdbx_description
1 polymer ?
#
loop_
_entity_poly.entity_id
_entity_poly.type
_entity_poly.pdbx_seq_one_letter_code
_entity_poly.pdbx_strand_id
1 'polypeptide(L)'
;PPNAWHPVAGMGRVFHALGRVLPLSPPGVAGLAGTLAWAAAVGSVTALAWAVERAVGRWPWPLAVPALALALKPAFAWRMLRDEVAAVEQAQSLGLEAARERVARLCSRDVSALDADDVRETALETLAENLNDSLVTPLLAYAVAGLAGAWAWRAVNTLDAMWGYRGRWEWAGKCAARADDLLAWPGARLSAWLILGLGHAQAARLRHEAARTPSPNGGWPMAALALRLGVRLGKPGVYRLNEAAASPQAGDTARAIDRCSRAARVAVL
;
A
#
# COMPACT_ATOMS: atom_id res chain seq x y z
N PRO A 1 -17.05 -11.71 -0.74
CA PRO A 1 -17.06 -12.73 0.30
C PRO A 1 -16.82 -12.07 1.65
N PRO A 2 -17.37 -12.62 2.75
CA PRO A 2 -17.06 -12.11 4.08
C PRO A 2 -15.53 -12.05 4.26
N ASN A 3 -15.01 -10.98 4.88
CA ASN A 3 -13.55 -10.78 5.09
C ASN A 3 -12.88 -11.98 5.78
N ALA A 4 -13.65 -12.80 6.51
CA ALA A 4 -13.16 -14.00 7.18
C ALA A 4 -12.53 -15.04 6.24
N TRP A 5 -12.98 -15.13 4.98
CA TRP A 5 -12.49 -16.11 3.99
C TRP A 5 -11.46 -15.52 3.01
N HIS A 6 -11.14 -14.24 3.14
CA HIS A 6 -10.15 -13.64 2.26
C HIS A 6 -8.74 -14.14 2.61
N PRO A 7 -7.95 -14.65 1.62
CA PRO A 7 -6.63 -15.25 1.90
C PRO A 7 -5.68 -14.31 2.67
N VAL A 8 -5.65 -13.02 2.32
CA VAL A 8 -4.82 -12.02 3.01
C VAL A 8 -5.29 -11.80 4.45
N ALA A 9 -6.61 -11.83 4.73
CA ALA A 9 -7.11 -11.78 6.09
C ALA A 9 -6.73 -13.03 6.89
N GLY A 10 -6.75 -14.22 6.25
CA GLY A 10 -6.24 -15.45 6.82
C GLY A 10 -4.76 -15.36 7.19
N MET A 11 -3.95 -14.89 6.26
CA MET A 11 -2.53 -14.62 6.44
C MET A 11 -2.29 -13.63 7.60
N GLY A 12 -3.04 -12.53 7.66
CA GLY A 12 -2.97 -11.55 8.75
C GLY A 12 -3.27 -12.15 10.13
N ARG A 13 -4.24 -13.08 10.24
CA ARG A 13 -4.50 -13.79 11.52
C ARG A 13 -3.32 -14.65 11.96
N VAL A 14 -2.67 -15.35 11.02
CA VAL A 14 -1.46 -16.14 11.33
C VAL A 14 -0.33 -15.22 11.78
N PHE A 15 -0.10 -14.12 11.09
CA PHE A 15 0.93 -13.14 11.45
C PHE A 15 0.66 -12.46 12.79
N HIS A 16 -0.60 -12.19 13.09
CA HIS A 16 -1.00 -11.70 14.41
C HIS A 16 -0.69 -12.71 15.52
N ALA A 17 -1.05 -13.97 15.32
CA ALA A 17 -0.76 -15.04 16.30
C ALA A 17 0.75 -15.21 16.50
N LEU A 18 1.53 -15.19 15.43
CA LEU A 18 3.00 -15.24 15.47
C LEU A 18 3.56 -14.04 16.26
N GLY A 19 3.08 -12.83 15.99
CA GLY A 19 3.53 -11.61 16.68
C GLY A 19 3.24 -11.61 18.19
N ARG A 20 2.23 -12.36 18.65
CA ARG A 20 1.91 -12.46 20.09
C ARG A 20 2.94 -13.22 20.91
N VAL A 21 3.70 -14.13 20.28
CA VAL A 21 4.70 -14.96 20.94
C VAL A 21 6.13 -14.46 20.78
N LEU A 22 6.33 -13.38 19.99
CA LEU A 22 7.66 -12.80 19.79
C LEU A 22 8.16 -12.08 21.05
N PRO A 23 9.43 -12.29 21.45
CA PRO A 23 10.06 -11.49 22.47
C PRO A 23 10.24 -10.04 21.94
N LEU A 24 9.93 -9.06 22.76
CA LEU A 24 10.05 -7.63 22.41
C LEU A 24 11.27 -6.99 23.06
N SER A 25 11.94 -7.70 23.96
CA SER A 25 13.18 -7.29 24.65
C SER A 25 14.02 -8.50 25.04
N PRO A 26 15.33 -8.39 25.24
CA PRO A 26 16.15 -7.21 24.90
C PRO A 26 16.29 -7.00 23.39
N PRO A 27 16.78 -5.83 22.93
CA PRO A 27 16.82 -5.44 21.51
C PRO A 27 17.39 -6.49 20.56
N GLY A 28 18.53 -7.11 20.89
CA GLY A 28 19.17 -8.12 20.04
C GLY A 28 18.33 -9.41 19.88
N VAL A 29 17.73 -9.89 20.99
CA VAL A 29 16.85 -11.07 20.96
C VAL A 29 15.58 -10.77 20.17
N ALA A 30 14.95 -9.61 20.41
CA ALA A 30 13.77 -9.17 19.68
C ALA A 30 14.04 -9.04 18.17
N GLY A 31 15.16 -8.43 17.79
CA GLY A 31 15.55 -8.26 16.39
C GLY A 31 15.80 -9.60 15.69
N LEU A 32 16.54 -10.50 16.34
CA LEU A 32 16.80 -11.84 15.77
C LEU A 32 15.51 -12.65 15.64
N ALA A 33 14.71 -12.73 16.71
CA ALA A 33 13.45 -13.48 16.71
C ALA A 33 12.47 -12.92 15.69
N GLY A 34 12.34 -11.59 15.60
CA GLY A 34 11.50 -10.93 14.60
C GLY A 34 11.96 -11.19 13.17
N THR A 35 13.27 -11.17 12.92
CA THR A 35 13.84 -11.47 11.59
C THR A 35 13.59 -12.94 11.20
N LEU A 36 13.79 -13.89 12.11
CA LEU A 36 13.53 -15.30 11.85
C LEU A 36 12.03 -15.56 11.62
N ALA A 37 11.17 -14.96 12.42
CA ALA A 37 9.72 -15.06 12.25
C ALA A 37 9.25 -14.44 10.92
N TRP A 38 9.78 -13.29 10.56
CA TRP A 38 9.53 -12.66 9.27
C TRP A 38 9.97 -13.57 8.11
N ALA A 39 11.19 -14.10 8.16
CA ALA A 39 11.73 -14.99 7.12
C ALA A 39 10.90 -16.27 6.99
N ALA A 40 10.51 -16.88 8.11
CA ALA A 40 9.65 -18.06 8.11
C ALA A 40 8.26 -17.76 7.53
N ALA A 41 7.65 -16.63 7.91
CA ALA A 41 6.33 -16.22 7.44
C ALA A 41 6.33 -15.91 5.93
N VAL A 42 7.26 -15.06 5.47
CA VAL A 42 7.40 -14.72 4.03
C VAL A 42 7.79 -15.97 3.24
N GLY A 43 8.75 -16.74 3.72
CA GLY A 43 9.21 -17.98 3.07
C GLY A 43 8.09 -19.02 2.91
N SER A 44 7.27 -19.21 3.93
CA SER A 44 6.13 -20.14 3.88
C SER A 44 5.08 -19.73 2.86
N VAL A 45 4.71 -18.43 2.84
CA VAL A 45 3.76 -17.89 1.86
C VAL A 45 4.32 -18.01 0.43
N THR A 46 5.59 -17.67 0.25
CA THR A 46 6.27 -17.76 -1.05
C THR A 46 6.34 -19.20 -1.54
N ALA A 47 6.72 -20.13 -0.67
CA ALA A 47 6.81 -21.56 -1.01
C ALA A 47 5.43 -22.14 -1.37
N LEU A 48 4.38 -21.77 -0.63
CA LEU A 48 3.01 -22.17 -0.95
C LEU A 48 2.57 -21.65 -2.32
N ALA A 49 2.79 -20.36 -2.60
CA ALA A 49 2.45 -19.77 -3.86
C ALA A 49 3.21 -20.40 -5.03
N TRP A 50 4.49 -20.68 -4.85
CA TRP A 50 5.31 -21.42 -5.80
C TRP A 50 4.80 -22.83 -6.04
N ALA A 51 4.43 -23.57 -4.98
CA ALA A 51 3.87 -24.91 -5.11
C ALA A 51 2.53 -24.91 -5.87
N VAL A 52 1.66 -23.93 -5.59
CA VAL A 52 0.40 -23.74 -6.33
C VAL A 52 0.68 -23.45 -7.81
N GLU A 53 1.59 -22.54 -8.11
CA GLU A 53 1.95 -22.20 -9.50
C GLU A 53 2.49 -23.43 -10.25
N ARG A 54 3.37 -24.21 -9.61
CA ARG A 54 3.91 -25.46 -10.18
C ARG A 54 2.86 -26.54 -10.39
N ALA A 55 1.93 -26.70 -9.47
CA ALA A 55 0.86 -27.68 -9.56
C ALA A 55 -0.12 -27.30 -10.68
N VAL A 56 -0.58 -26.06 -10.70
CA VAL A 56 -1.52 -25.55 -11.70
C VAL A 56 -0.88 -25.46 -13.08
N GLY A 57 0.41 -25.12 -13.17
CA GLY A 57 1.15 -25.07 -14.43
C GLY A 57 1.27 -26.42 -15.18
N ARG A 58 0.92 -27.53 -14.53
CA ARG A 58 0.81 -28.85 -15.18
C ARG A 58 -0.53 -29.12 -15.84
N TRP A 59 -1.50 -28.25 -15.59
CA TRP A 59 -2.85 -28.39 -16.14
C TRP A 59 -2.88 -27.90 -17.61
N PRO A 60 -3.85 -28.36 -18.41
CA PRO A 60 -4.10 -27.74 -19.72
C PRO A 60 -4.33 -26.24 -19.59
N TRP A 61 -3.76 -25.45 -20.49
CA TRP A 61 -3.76 -23.99 -20.42
C TRP A 61 -5.16 -23.35 -20.23
N PRO A 62 -6.28 -23.89 -20.80
CA PRO A 62 -7.60 -23.31 -20.58
C PRO A 62 -8.09 -23.38 -19.10
N LEU A 63 -7.52 -24.29 -18.32
CA LEU A 63 -7.79 -24.42 -16.88
C LEU A 63 -6.70 -23.75 -16.04
N ALA A 64 -5.44 -23.83 -16.46
CA ALA A 64 -4.32 -23.25 -15.73
C ALA A 64 -4.40 -21.73 -15.65
N VAL A 65 -4.69 -21.04 -16.74
CA VAL A 65 -4.75 -19.57 -16.78
C VAL A 65 -5.81 -19.00 -15.84
N PRO A 66 -7.08 -19.41 -15.87
CA PRO A 66 -8.08 -18.88 -14.93
C PRO A 66 -7.79 -19.27 -13.48
N ALA A 67 -7.23 -20.45 -13.22
CA ALA A 67 -6.85 -20.86 -11.87
C ALA A 67 -5.72 -19.98 -11.31
N LEU A 68 -4.68 -19.70 -12.08
CA LEU A 68 -3.59 -18.78 -11.70
C LEU A 68 -4.11 -17.35 -11.52
N ALA A 69 -5.00 -16.88 -12.40
CA ALA A 69 -5.61 -15.56 -12.28
C ALA A 69 -6.42 -15.45 -10.97
N LEU A 70 -7.17 -16.49 -10.60
CA LEU A 70 -7.90 -16.55 -9.33
C LEU A 70 -6.96 -16.57 -8.13
N ALA A 71 -5.86 -17.32 -8.20
CA ALA A 71 -4.84 -17.37 -7.15
C ALA A 71 -4.08 -16.04 -7.00
N LEU A 72 -3.87 -15.31 -8.09
CA LEU A 72 -3.19 -14.02 -8.12
C LEU A 72 -4.10 -12.87 -7.65
N LYS A 73 -5.41 -12.91 -7.96
CA LYS A 73 -6.36 -11.83 -7.68
C LYS A 73 -6.32 -11.28 -6.26
N PRO A 74 -6.23 -12.10 -5.17
CA PRO A 74 -6.20 -11.57 -3.81
C PRO A 74 -4.91 -10.80 -3.46
N ALA A 75 -3.86 -10.90 -4.26
CA ALA A 75 -2.65 -10.10 -4.09
C ALA A 75 -2.88 -8.61 -4.43
N PHE A 76 -3.96 -8.28 -5.13
CA PHE A 76 -4.32 -6.93 -5.54
C PHE A 76 -5.52 -6.41 -4.75
N ALA A 77 -5.56 -5.08 -4.50
CA ALA A 77 -6.67 -4.43 -3.79
C ALA A 77 -7.13 -3.12 -4.46
N TRP A 78 -6.69 -2.85 -5.70
CA TRP A 78 -6.92 -1.57 -6.37
C TRP A 78 -8.41 -1.17 -6.47
N ARG A 79 -9.29 -2.10 -6.86
CA ARG A 79 -10.72 -1.81 -6.98
C ARG A 79 -11.33 -1.41 -5.62
N MET A 80 -11.03 -2.17 -4.58
CA MET A 80 -11.53 -1.90 -3.23
C MET A 80 -11.05 -0.53 -2.74
N LEU A 81 -9.76 -0.22 -2.92
CA LEU A 81 -9.17 1.05 -2.53
C LEU A 81 -9.87 2.24 -3.21
N ARG A 82 -10.02 2.18 -4.52
CA ARG A 82 -10.71 3.22 -5.29
C ARG A 82 -12.15 3.43 -4.83
N ASP A 83 -12.88 2.34 -4.62
CA ASP A 83 -14.28 2.37 -4.20
C ASP A 83 -14.41 2.93 -2.76
N GLU A 84 -13.46 2.62 -1.86
CA GLU A 84 -13.40 3.19 -0.51
C GLU A 84 -13.07 4.69 -0.52
N VAL A 85 -12.13 5.14 -1.34
CA VAL A 85 -11.81 6.58 -1.47
C VAL A 85 -13.01 7.36 -2.02
N ALA A 86 -13.71 6.83 -3.01
CA ALA A 86 -14.95 7.43 -3.51
C ALA A 86 -16.03 7.50 -2.40
N ALA A 87 -16.11 6.48 -1.55
CA ALA A 87 -17.05 6.44 -0.44
C ALA A 87 -16.70 7.42 0.69
N VAL A 88 -15.42 7.77 0.90
CA VAL A 88 -15.03 8.86 1.81
C VAL A 88 -15.60 10.18 1.32
N GLU A 89 -15.48 10.49 0.03
CA GLU A 89 -16.03 11.74 -0.53
C GLU A 89 -17.57 11.79 -0.41
N GLN A 90 -18.25 10.66 -0.67
CA GLN A 90 -19.69 10.58 -0.46
C GLN A 90 -20.08 10.78 1.02
N ALA A 91 -19.29 10.22 1.94
CA ALA A 91 -19.53 10.39 3.37
C ALA A 91 -19.35 11.85 3.84
N GLN A 92 -18.49 12.64 3.20
CA GLN A 92 -18.35 14.06 3.51
C GLN A 92 -19.63 14.85 3.27
N SER A 93 -20.45 14.48 2.29
CA SER A 93 -21.75 15.11 2.05
C SER A 93 -22.78 14.80 3.14
N LEU A 94 -22.54 13.76 3.94
CA LEU A 94 -23.38 13.36 5.08
C LEU A 94 -22.92 13.98 6.40
N GLY A 95 -21.71 14.53 6.44
CA GLY A 95 -21.12 15.20 7.60
C GLY A 95 -19.74 14.69 7.94
N LEU A 96 -19.02 15.48 8.75
CA LEU A 96 -17.61 15.23 9.08
C LEU A 96 -17.40 13.91 9.83
N GLU A 97 -18.28 13.56 10.78
CA GLU A 97 -18.15 12.31 11.54
C GLU A 97 -18.29 11.08 10.64
N ALA A 98 -19.26 11.07 9.71
CA ALA A 98 -19.40 9.98 8.74
C ALA A 98 -18.15 9.84 7.85
N ALA A 99 -17.55 10.98 7.47
CA ALA A 99 -16.31 10.99 6.69
C ALA A 99 -15.10 10.47 7.49
N ARG A 100 -14.99 10.83 8.77
CA ARG A 100 -13.95 10.33 9.69
C ARG A 100 -14.07 8.82 9.88
N GLU A 101 -15.26 8.30 10.15
CA GLU A 101 -15.50 6.85 10.24
C GLU A 101 -15.11 6.12 8.97
N ARG A 102 -15.36 6.74 7.81
CA ARG A 102 -15.04 6.12 6.54
C ARG A 102 -13.54 6.13 6.26
N VAL A 103 -12.84 7.26 6.45
CA VAL A 103 -11.39 7.36 6.23
C VAL A 103 -10.58 6.53 7.23
N ALA A 104 -11.10 6.28 8.44
CA ALA A 104 -10.49 5.37 9.42
C ALA A 104 -10.31 3.93 8.90
N ARG A 105 -11.04 3.53 7.86
CA ARG A 105 -10.86 2.22 7.21
C ARG A 105 -9.67 2.19 6.24
N LEU A 106 -9.16 3.36 5.87
CA LEU A 106 -8.08 3.53 4.89
C LEU A 106 -6.73 3.75 5.55
N CYS A 107 -6.69 4.20 6.80
CA CYS A 107 -5.45 4.53 7.48
C CYS A 107 -5.47 4.09 8.93
N SER A 108 -4.29 3.93 9.53
CA SER A 108 -4.11 3.55 10.95
C SER A 108 -3.92 4.74 11.88
N ARG A 109 -4.02 5.99 11.35
CA ARG A 109 -3.88 7.21 12.15
C ARG A 109 -5.15 7.51 12.94
N ASP A 110 -5.01 8.25 14.04
CA ASP A 110 -6.16 8.85 14.72
C ASP A 110 -6.81 9.89 13.79
N VAL A 111 -8.10 9.70 13.52
CA VAL A 111 -8.89 10.54 12.62
C VAL A 111 -9.80 11.50 13.37
N SER A 112 -9.87 11.43 14.70
CA SER A 112 -10.83 12.19 15.53
C SER A 112 -10.62 13.70 15.43
N ALA A 113 -9.38 14.14 15.23
CA ALA A 113 -9.01 15.55 15.11
C ALA A 113 -8.96 16.09 13.67
N LEU A 114 -9.16 15.23 12.65
CA LEU A 114 -9.10 15.68 11.26
C LEU A 114 -10.30 16.54 10.88
N ASP A 115 -10.07 17.68 10.26
CA ASP A 115 -11.13 18.45 9.62
C ASP A 115 -11.52 17.89 8.24
N ALA A 116 -12.44 18.52 7.54
CA ALA A 116 -12.92 18.04 6.25
C ALA A 116 -11.84 18.02 5.18
N ASP A 117 -10.93 18.99 5.20
CA ASP A 117 -9.79 19.06 4.28
C ASP A 117 -8.79 17.96 4.58
N ASP A 118 -8.44 17.77 5.86
CA ASP A 118 -7.53 16.72 6.31
C ASP A 118 -8.04 15.30 5.98
N VAL A 119 -9.35 15.08 6.10
CA VAL A 119 -10.00 13.81 5.72
C VAL A 119 -9.82 13.55 4.22
N ARG A 120 -10.04 14.57 3.39
CA ARG A 120 -9.88 14.45 1.94
C ARG A 120 -8.41 14.27 1.56
N GLU A 121 -7.50 15.08 2.13
CA GLU A 121 -6.05 14.93 1.95
C GLU A 121 -5.61 13.50 2.30
N THR A 122 -6.05 12.97 3.45
CA THR A 122 -5.76 11.60 3.89
C THR A 122 -6.25 10.55 2.89
N ALA A 123 -7.45 10.69 2.36
CA ALA A 123 -8.00 9.75 1.38
C ALA A 123 -7.20 9.75 0.07
N LEU A 124 -6.80 10.94 -0.41
CA LEU A 124 -6.02 11.09 -1.64
C LEU A 124 -4.58 10.59 -1.46
N GLU A 125 -3.95 10.83 -0.30
CA GLU A 125 -2.64 10.25 0.05
C GLU A 125 -2.71 8.72 0.01
N THR A 126 -3.71 8.15 0.67
CA THR A 126 -3.91 6.70 0.72
C THR A 126 -4.15 6.10 -0.66
N LEU A 127 -4.90 6.81 -1.53
CA LEU A 127 -5.11 6.39 -2.92
C LEU A 127 -3.80 6.30 -3.69
N ALA A 128 -2.95 7.32 -3.57
CA ALA A 128 -1.67 7.38 -4.30
C ALA A 128 -0.66 6.35 -3.77
N GLU A 129 -0.49 6.28 -2.44
CA GLU A 129 0.42 5.35 -1.79
C GLU A 129 0.04 3.90 -2.07
N ASN A 130 -1.23 3.56 -1.88
CA ASN A 130 -1.69 2.19 -2.10
C ASN A 130 -1.88 1.81 -3.57
N LEU A 131 -1.86 2.73 -4.54
CA LEU A 131 -1.66 2.37 -5.94
C LEU A 131 -0.33 1.61 -6.11
N ASN A 132 0.73 2.09 -5.43
CA ASN A 132 2.00 1.38 -5.40
C ASN A 132 1.86 0.01 -4.73
N ASP A 133 1.38 -0.02 -3.49
CA ASP A 133 1.43 -1.21 -2.62
C ASP A 133 0.43 -2.29 -3.03
N SER A 134 -0.71 -1.89 -3.59
CA SER A 134 -1.82 -2.78 -3.92
C SER A 134 -1.92 -3.16 -5.39
N LEU A 135 -1.10 -2.54 -6.26
CA LEU A 135 -1.12 -2.84 -7.69
C LEU A 135 0.28 -2.86 -8.30
N VAL A 136 1.02 -1.73 -8.28
CA VAL A 136 2.24 -1.60 -9.09
C VAL A 136 3.34 -2.52 -8.57
N THR A 137 3.65 -2.48 -7.28
CA THR A 137 4.69 -3.34 -6.70
C THR A 137 4.35 -4.83 -6.79
N PRO A 138 3.13 -5.30 -6.47
CA PRO A 138 2.81 -6.72 -6.67
C PRO A 138 2.80 -7.15 -8.15
N LEU A 139 2.51 -6.25 -9.12
CA LEU A 139 2.69 -6.54 -10.55
C LEU A 139 4.16 -6.71 -10.93
N LEU A 140 5.04 -5.82 -10.45
CA LEU A 140 6.48 -5.95 -10.65
C LEU A 140 7.01 -7.24 -10.04
N ALA A 141 6.59 -7.56 -8.81
CA ALA A 141 6.97 -8.80 -8.15
C ALA A 141 6.49 -10.04 -8.90
N TYR A 142 5.27 -9.99 -9.46
CA TYR A 142 4.74 -11.04 -10.34
C TYR A 142 5.55 -11.16 -11.64
N ALA A 143 5.90 -10.05 -12.28
CA ALA A 143 6.70 -10.06 -13.49
C ALA A 143 8.10 -10.67 -13.28
N VAL A 144 8.69 -10.50 -12.09
CA VAL A 144 10.01 -11.04 -11.74
C VAL A 144 9.96 -12.50 -11.32
N ALA A 145 8.97 -12.92 -10.53
CA ALA A 145 8.96 -14.22 -9.86
C ALA A 145 7.57 -14.89 -9.82
N GLY A 146 6.71 -14.58 -10.78
CA GLY A 146 5.40 -15.21 -10.92
C GLY A 146 4.50 -15.03 -9.70
N LEU A 147 3.64 -16.03 -9.47
CA LEU A 147 2.71 -16.03 -8.33
C LEU A 147 3.46 -15.96 -7.00
N ALA A 148 4.60 -16.63 -6.91
CA ALA A 148 5.47 -16.62 -5.73
C ALA A 148 5.93 -15.20 -5.38
N GLY A 149 6.36 -14.41 -6.37
CA GLY A 149 6.78 -13.02 -6.19
C GLY A 149 5.65 -12.12 -5.69
N ALA A 150 4.47 -12.21 -6.32
CA ALA A 150 3.32 -11.40 -5.91
C ALA A 150 2.89 -11.68 -4.46
N TRP A 151 2.89 -12.95 -4.05
CA TRP A 151 2.52 -13.33 -2.69
C TRP A 151 3.63 -13.06 -1.66
N ALA A 152 4.91 -13.16 -2.06
CA ALA A 152 6.03 -12.71 -1.23
C ALA A 152 5.90 -11.23 -0.90
N TRP A 153 5.67 -10.39 -1.91
CA TRP A 153 5.40 -8.96 -1.70
C TRP A 153 4.20 -8.74 -0.78
N ARG A 154 3.08 -9.43 -1.03
CA ARG A 154 1.88 -9.27 -0.19
C ARG A 154 2.15 -9.66 1.27
N ALA A 155 2.96 -10.69 1.53
CA ALA A 155 3.37 -11.08 2.88
C ALA A 155 4.26 -10.02 3.54
N VAL A 156 5.26 -9.49 2.82
CA VAL A 156 6.14 -8.42 3.30
C VAL A 156 5.34 -7.17 3.68
N ASN A 157 4.51 -6.68 2.76
CA ASN A 157 3.69 -5.49 2.98
C ASN A 157 2.67 -5.67 4.12
N THR A 158 2.10 -6.88 4.27
CA THR A 158 1.21 -7.18 5.40
C THR A 158 1.95 -7.21 6.73
N LEU A 159 3.15 -7.77 6.77
CA LEU A 159 3.98 -7.81 7.97
C LEU A 159 4.47 -6.42 8.36
N ASP A 160 4.84 -5.57 7.41
CA ASP A 160 5.16 -4.17 7.69
C ASP A 160 3.96 -3.43 8.29
N ALA A 161 2.78 -3.55 7.68
CA ALA A 161 1.55 -2.95 8.21
C ALA A 161 1.19 -3.43 9.62
N MET A 162 1.69 -4.58 10.08
CA MET A 162 1.43 -5.14 11.41
C MET A 162 2.56 -4.92 12.39
N TRP A 163 3.82 -4.99 11.95
CA TRP A 163 5.00 -4.97 12.80
C TRP A 163 5.95 -3.80 12.51
N GLY A 164 5.77 -3.04 11.42
CA GLY A 164 6.68 -1.97 10.98
C GLY A 164 6.65 -0.70 11.83
N TYR A 165 5.86 -0.67 12.89
CA TYR A 165 5.70 0.52 13.74
C TYR A 165 6.83 0.66 14.76
N ARG A 166 7.21 1.93 15.05
CA ARG A 166 8.10 2.25 16.17
C ARG A 166 7.45 1.94 17.52
N GLY A 167 8.25 1.99 18.58
CA GLY A 167 7.80 1.69 19.93
C GLY A 167 7.79 0.18 20.18
N ARG A 168 6.63 -0.44 20.38
CA ARG A 168 6.52 -1.86 20.70
C ARG A 168 7.30 -2.77 19.72
N TRP A 169 7.29 -2.44 18.44
CA TRP A 169 7.86 -3.24 17.37
C TRP A 169 9.25 -2.75 16.91
N GLU A 170 9.85 -1.77 17.61
CA GLU A 170 11.08 -1.09 17.18
C GLU A 170 12.20 -2.07 16.77
N TRP A 171 12.33 -3.18 17.45
CA TRP A 171 13.36 -4.17 17.17
C TRP A 171 12.82 -5.40 16.43
N ALA A 172 11.74 -6.00 16.92
CA ALA A 172 11.17 -7.20 16.31
C ALA A 172 10.60 -6.94 14.91
N GLY A 173 10.05 -5.76 14.64
CA GLY A 173 9.48 -5.37 13.35
C GLY A 173 10.49 -4.77 12.36
N LYS A 174 11.73 -4.54 12.78
CA LYS A 174 12.71 -3.80 11.97
C LYS A 174 13.00 -4.44 10.61
N CYS A 175 13.06 -5.77 10.56
CA CYS A 175 13.26 -6.51 9.32
C CYS A 175 12.06 -6.33 8.37
N ALA A 176 10.82 -6.41 8.88
CA ALA A 176 9.62 -6.20 8.08
C ALA A 176 9.61 -4.80 7.45
N ALA A 177 9.83 -3.75 8.24
CA ALA A 177 9.87 -2.36 7.75
C ALA A 177 10.96 -2.14 6.69
N ARG A 178 12.18 -2.66 6.92
CA ARG A 178 13.28 -2.50 5.97
C ARG A 178 13.09 -3.29 4.68
N ALA A 179 12.50 -4.47 4.76
CA ALA A 179 12.20 -5.28 3.60
C ALA A 179 11.12 -4.62 2.73
N ASP A 180 10.08 -4.07 3.34
CA ASP A 180 9.05 -3.29 2.64
C ASP A 180 9.67 -2.06 1.97
N ASP A 181 10.45 -1.26 2.70
CA ASP A 181 11.16 -0.10 2.17
C ASP A 181 11.99 -0.43 0.93
N LEU A 182 12.71 -1.56 0.95
CA LEU A 182 13.58 -1.98 -0.15
C LEU A 182 12.77 -2.47 -1.36
N LEU A 183 11.78 -3.33 -1.13
CA LEU A 183 11.01 -3.96 -2.20
C LEU A 183 9.98 -3.01 -2.84
N ALA A 184 9.43 -2.07 -2.08
CA ALA A 184 8.55 -1.02 -2.60
C ALA A 184 9.28 0.04 -3.43
N TRP A 185 10.62 0.12 -3.32
CA TRP A 185 11.40 1.22 -3.90
C TRP A 185 11.21 1.40 -5.41
N PRO A 186 11.30 0.35 -6.26
CA PRO A 186 11.09 0.50 -7.72
C PRO A 186 9.64 0.86 -8.05
N GLY A 187 8.68 0.20 -7.38
CA GLY A 187 7.25 0.41 -7.60
C GLY A 187 6.81 1.82 -7.27
N ALA A 188 7.32 2.39 -6.17
CA ALA A 188 6.98 3.75 -5.75
C ALA A 188 7.41 4.80 -6.78
N ARG A 189 8.60 4.63 -7.39
CA ARG A 189 9.11 5.52 -8.46
C ARG A 189 8.29 5.35 -9.73
N LEU A 190 8.02 4.11 -10.12
CA LEU A 190 7.17 3.83 -11.28
C LEU A 190 5.76 4.39 -11.08
N SER A 191 5.14 4.18 -9.93
CA SER A 191 3.83 4.75 -9.59
C SER A 191 3.81 6.26 -9.71
N ALA A 192 4.85 6.93 -9.18
CA ALA A 192 4.97 8.38 -9.28
C ALA A 192 5.07 8.86 -10.73
N TRP A 193 5.88 8.21 -11.56
CA TRP A 193 5.98 8.53 -12.98
C TRP A 193 4.67 8.30 -13.73
N LEU A 194 3.99 7.21 -13.44
CA LEU A 194 2.69 6.90 -14.05
C LEU A 194 1.62 7.92 -13.64
N ILE A 195 1.61 8.39 -12.38
CA ILE A 195 0.69 9.42 -11.90
C ILE A 195 1.03 10.79 -12.48
N LEU A 196 2.30 11.20 -12.46
CA LEU A 196 2.71 12.52 -12.93
C LEU A 196 2.56 12.67 -14.45
N GLY A 197 2.88 11.58 -15.18
CA GLY A 197 3.02 11.58 -16.64
C GLY A 197 4.44 11.96 -17.08
N LEU A 198 4.75 11.71 -18.35
CA LEU A 198 6.12 11.78 -18.90
C LEU A 198 6.67 13.22 -19.12
N GLY A 199 6.19 14.21 -18.41
CA GLY A 199 6.69 15.59 -18.51
C GLY A 199 7.88 15.82 -17.57
N HIS A 200 9.08 16.03 -18.10
CA HIS A 200 10.31 16.17 -17.30
C HIS A 200 10.38 17.47 -16.44
N ALA A 201 9.59 18.48 -16.74
CA ALA A 201 9.65 19.78 -16.05
C ALA A 201 9.38 19.73 -14.54
N GLN A 202 8.74 18.67 -14.03
CA GLN A 202 8.41 18.51 -12.62
C GLN A 202 9.26 17.46 -11.87
N ALA A 203 10.20 16.81 -12.54
CA ALA A 203 10.97 15.71 -11.92
C ALA A 203 11.80 16.18 -10.71
N ALA A 204 12.47 17.32 -10.79
CA ALA A 204 13.23 17.89 -9.68
C ALA A 204 12.31 18.26 -8.50
N ARG A 205 11.16 18.85 -8.80
CA ARG A 205 10.14 19.22 -7.81
C ARG A 205 9.53 17.97 -7.16
N LEU A 206 9.24 16.92 -7.94
CA LEU A 206 8.77 15.64 -7.42
C LEU A 206 9.73 15.04 -6.39
N ARG A 207 11.02 15.00 -6.70
CA ARG A 207 12.05 14.50 -5.78
C ARG A 207 12.11 15.31 -4.49
N HIS A 208 12.03 16.65 -4.60
CA HIS A 208 12.04 17.53 -3.45
C HIS A 208 10.81 17.30 -2.55
N GLU A 209 9.61 17.28 -3.14
CA GLU A 209 8.38 17.05 -2.38
C GLU A 209 8.34 15.64 -1.76
N ALA A 210 8.72 14.59 -2.50
CA ALA A 210 8.75 13.23 -1.99
C ALA A 210 9.67 13.06 -0.77
N ALA A 211 10.77 13.81 -0.71
CA ALA A 211 11.71 13.77 0.40
C ALA A 211 11.19 14.40 1.71
N ARG A 212 10.04 15.09 1.67
CA ARG A 212 9.41 15.68 2.87
C ARG A 212 8.74 14.62 3.76
N THR A 213 8.45 13.44 3.22
CA THR A 213 7.81 12.37 3.99
C THR A 213 8.82 11.50 4.72
N PRO A 214 8.48 10.93 5.90
CA PRO A 214 9.37 10.02 6.62
C PRO A 214 9.64 8.71 5.87
N SER A 215 8.70 8.27 5.01
CA SER A 215 8.86 7.06 4.21
C SER A 215 9.73 7.33 2.99
N PRO A 216 10.69 6.45 2.67
CA PRO A 216 11.50 6.57 1.46
C PRO A 216 10.69 6.30 0.17
N ASN A 217 9.48 5.76 0.30
CA ASN A 217 8.64 5.30 -0.80
C ASN A 217 7.31 6.02 -0.92
N GLY A 218 6.49 6.09 0.14
CA GLY A 218 5.14 6.66 0.10
C GLY A 218 5.08 8.09 -0.42
N GLY A 219 6.11 8.89 -0.12
CA GLY A 219 6.22 10.27 -0.59
C GLY A 219 6.20 10.42 -2.12
N TRP A 220 6.71 9.45 -2.86
CA TRP A 220 6.80 9.54 -4.32
C TRP A 220 5.44 9.58 -5.02
N PRO A 221 4.56 8.59 -4.86
CA PRO A 221 3.23 8.61 -5.48
C PRO A 221 2.35 9.73 -4.92
N MET A 222 2.44 10.04 -3.61
CA MET A 222 1.68 11.12 -2.99
C MET A 222 2.08 12.50 -3.55
N ALA A 223 3.37 12.80 -3.61
CA ALA A 223 3.88 14.04 -4.20
C ALA A 223 3.52 14.15 -5.70
N ALA A 224 3.61 13.04 -6.44
CA ALA A 224 3.22 13.00 -7.84
C ALA A 224 1.73 13.36 -8.02
N LEU A 225 0.86 12.84 -7.16
CA LEU A 225 -0.57 13.16 -7.20
C LEU A 225 -0.83 14.63 -6.83
N ALA A 226 -0.21 15.13 -5.74
CA ALA A 226 -0.31 16.52 -5.31
C ALA A 226 0.10 17.50 -6.42
N LEU A 227 1.24 17.27 -7.06
CA LEU A 227 1.75 18.08 -8.15
C LEU A 227 0.87 17.97 -9.41
N ARG A 228 0.38 16.78 -9.73
CA ARG A 228 -0.44 16.54 -10.92
C ARG A 228 -1.81 17.22 -10.83
N LEU A 229 -2.42 17.24 -9.66
CA LEU A 229 -3.71 17.86 -9.42
C LEU A 229 -3.59 19.38 -9.12
N GLY A 230 -2.39 19.83 -8.72
CA GLY A 230 -2.17 21.20 -8.28
C GLY A 230 -2.78 21.47 -6.90
N VAL A 231 -2.86 20.46 -6.03
CA VAL A 231 -3.42 20.55 -4.68
C VAL A 231 -2.36 20.28 -3.62
N ARG A 232 -2.63 20.73 -2.40
CA ARG A 232 -1.86 20.37 -1.22
C ARG A 232 -2.32 18.98 -0.74
N LEU A 233 -1.39 18.15 -0.29
CA LEU A 233 -1.66 16.93 0.47
C LEU A 233 -0.76 16.91 1.70
N GLY A 234 -1.24 16.36 2.82
CA GLY A 234 -0.41 16.34 4.01
C GLY A 234 -0.96 15.52 5.18
N LYS A 235 -0.04 15.24 6.09
CA LYS A 235 -0.35 14.66 7.39
C LYS A 235 -0.15 15.74 8.45
N PRO A 236 -1.22 16.19 9.14
CA PRO A 236 -1.13 17.24 10.14
C PRO A 236 0.02 17.00 11.13
N GLY A 237 0.84 18.04 11.35
CA GLY A 237 1.97 17.98 12.28
C GLY A 237 3.18 17.14 11.83
N VAL A 238 3.15 16.50 10.64
CA VAL A 238 4.24 15.64 10.15
C VAL A 238 4.86 16.16 8.87
N TYR A 239 4.08 16.35 7.82
CA TYR A 239 4.55 16.88 6.54
C TYR A 239 3.42 17.54 5.73
N ARG A 240 3.81 18.37 4.76
CA ARG A 240 2.93 18.91 3.73
C ARG A 240 3.62 18.85 2.38
N LEU A 241 2.93 18.30 1.39
CA LEU A 241 3.36 18.17 0.00
C LEU A 241 2.68 19.26 -0.82
N ASN A 242 3.41 19.90 -1.72
CA ASN A 242 2.93 21.00 -2.54
C ASN A 242 2.27 22.11 -1.72
N GLU A 243 2.89 22.49 -0.62
CA GLU A 243 2.34 23.29 0.47
C GLU A 243 1.72 24.62 0.04
N ALA A 244 2.26 25.25 -1.01
CA ALA A 244 1.76 26.51 -1.54
C ALA A 244 0.42 26.41 -2.31
N ALA A 245 -0.04 25.18 -2.60
CA ALA A 245 -1.31 24.96 -3.27
C ALA A 245 -2.49 24.92 -2.27
N ALA A 246 -3.70 25.12 -2.80
CA ALA A 246 -4.91 25.01 -2.01
C ALA A 246 -5.20 23.56 -1.58
N SER A 247 -5.99 23.39 -0.52
CA SER A 247 -6.55 22.08 -0.14
C SER A 247 -7.41 21.50 -1.27
N PRO A 248 -7.47 20.16 -1.40
CA PRO A 248 -8.28 19.53 -2.43
C PRO A 248 -9.78 19.76 -2.19
N GLN A 249 -10.51 19.99 -3.25
CA GLN A 249 -11.97 20.12 -3.26
C GLN A 249 -12.64 18.81 -3.69
N ALA A 250 -13.97 18.72 -3.56
CA ALA A 250 -14.74 17.50 -3.91
C ALA A 250 -14.45 16.98 -5.34
N GLY A 251 -14.31 17.89 -6.31
CA GLY A 251 -13.97 17.53 -7.69
C GLY A 251 -12.58 16.93 -7.85
N ASP A 252 -11.66 17.19 -6.91
CA ASP A 252 -10.30 16.65 -6.96
C ASP A 252 -10.25 15.18 -6.61
N THR A 253 -11.17 14.68 -5.79
CA THR A 253 -11.28 13.25 -5.50
C THR A 253 -11.61 12.46 -6.78
N ALA A 254 -12.55 12.93 -7.58
CA ALA A 254 -12.88 12.29 -8.86
C ALA A 254 -11.69 12.36 -9.85
N ARG A 255 -11.00 13.51 -9.92
CA ARG A 255 -9.79 13.69 -10.75
C ARG A 255 -8.65 12.77 -10.31
N ALA A 256 -8.45 12.61 -8.99
CA ALA A 256 -7.45 11.71 -8.41
C ALA A 256 -7.73 10.25 -8.78
N ILE A 257 -8.97 9.80 -8.58
CA ILE A 257 -9.41 8.44 -8.92
C ILE A 257 -9.21 8.15 -10.41
N ASP A 258 -9.62 9.08 -11.29
CA ASP A 258 -9.42 8.92 -12.73
C ASP A 258 -7.93 8.87 -13.08
N ARG A 259 -7.11 9.78 -12.53
CA ARG A 259 -5.67 9.80 -12.80
C ARG A 259 -4.96 8.55 -12.34
N CYS A 260 -5.19 8.10 -11.12
CA CYS A 260 -4.64 6.87 -10.58
C CYS A 260 -5.16 5.63 -11.33
N SER A 261 -6.41 5.64 -11.78
CA SER A 261 -6.97 4.55 -12.62
C SER A 261 -6.31 4.49 -14.01
N ARG A 262 -5.95 5.63 -14.60
CA ARG A 262 -5.14 5.64 -15.86
C ARG A 262 -3.75 5.08 -15.61
N ALA A 263 -3.09 5.51 -14.51
CA ALA A 263 -1.79 4.95 -14.12
C ALA A 263 -1.87 3.43 -13.90
N ALA A 264 -2.92 2.96 -13.22
CA ALA A 264 -3.18 1.53 -13.02
C ALA A 264 -3.34 0.75 -14.33
N ARG A 265 -4.09 1.30 -15.31
CA ARG A 265 -4.23 0.66 -16.63
C ARG A 265 -2.91 0.56 -17.38
N VAL A 266 -2.10 1.62 -17.36
CA VAL A 266 -0.78 1.61 -18.00
C VAL A 266 0.17 0.62 -17.33
N ALA A 267 0.10 0.46 -16.01
CA ALA A 267 0.94 -0.49 -15.28
C ALA A 267 0.63 -1.96 -15.63
N VAL A 268 -0.57 -2.27 -16.12
CA VAL A 268 -1.00 -3.63 -16.47
C VAL A 268 -0.68 -4.00 -17.92
N LEU A 269 -0.44 -3.00 -18.79
CA LEU A 269 -0.09 -3.19 -20.19
C LEU A 269 1.40 -3.49 -20.38
#